data_5f05da71c23c8fca30a711fe30f59d51
#
_entry.id   5f05da71c23c8fca30a711fe30f59d51
#
_cell.length_a   1.000
_cell.length_b   1.000
_cell.length_c   1.000
_cell.angle_alpha   90.00
_cell.angle_beta   90.00
_cell.angle_gamma   90.00
#
_symmetry.space_group_name_H-M   'P 1'
#
loop_
_entity.id
_entity.type
_entity.pdbx_description
1 polymer ?
#
loop_
_entity_poly.entity_id
_entity_poly.type
_entity_poly.pdbx_seq_one_letter_code
_entity_poly.pdbx_strand_id
1 'polypeptide(L)'
;MLKLYDDVKPGERLIASSFRVQPNIFPNDPPYRPGTIFVDFDEFGAHDTDFDGDYFDQWSNEFTKDNDIHVRKAGGAGYFCRTEDHINMGGNDPIFQPMYWEDKDLFMRMQMEGYKFIMTSKSLIWHFTSRTSRFPNGTKVLDNNKRPAHLVRWEQRATQRFIEKWGRLPNEDGESFVVPITGTDNPNKIEWPF
;
A
#
# COMPACT_ATOMS: atom_id res chain seq x y z
N MET A 1 -10.78 -11.91 2.35
CA MET A 1 -11.25 -10.52 2.20
C MET A 1 -12.77 -10.41 1.99
N LEU A 2 -13.38 -11.17 1.10
CA LEU A 2 -14.84 -11.08 0.86
C LEU A 2 -15.67 -11.23 2.14
N LYS A 3 -15.34 -12.17 3.02
CA LYS A 3 -16.03 -12.35 4.31
C LYS A 3 -16.05 -11.10 5.20
N LEU A 4 -15.06 -10.23 5.09
CA LEU A 4 -15.06 -8.96 5.83
C LEU A 4 -16.15 -8.00 5.34
N TYR A 5 -16.56 -8.15 4.07
CA TYR A 5 -17.64 -7.35 3.49
C TYR A 5 -19.02 -7.89 3.78
N ASP A 6 -19.15 -9.19 4.09
CA ASP A 6 -20.43 -9.78 4.46
C ASP A 6 -20.96 -9.21 5.79
N ASP A 7 -20.02 -8.79 6.67
CA ASP A 7 -20.33 -8.19 7.97
C ASP A 7 -20.46 -6.65 7.92
N VAL A 8 -20.25 -6.03 6.75
CA VAL A 8 -20.36 -4.57 6.58
C VAL A 8 -21.81 -4.15 6.57
N LYS A 9 -22.19 -3.32 7.53
CA LYS A 9 -23.56 -2.81 7.64
C LYS A 9 -23.92 -1.93 6.45
N PRO A 10 -25.22 -1.86 6.08
CA PRO A 10 -25.67 -0.91 5.06
C PRO A 10 -25.23 0.52 5.38
N GLY A 11 -24.59 1.18 4.41
CA GLY A 11 -24.04 2.53 4.58
C GLY A 11 -22.64 2.59 5.20
N GLU A 12 -22.07 1.49 5.66
CA GLU A 12 -20.70 1.44 6.12
C GLU A 12 -19.73 1.35 4.92
N ARG A 13 -18.69 2.19 4.93
CA ARG A 13 -17.66 2.25 3.89
C ARG A 13 -16.40 1.59 4.40
N LEU A 14 -15.94 0.56 3.71
CA LEU A 14 -14.78 -0.23 4.12
C LEU A 14 -13.80 -0.42 2.98
N ILE A 15 -12.52 -0.26 3.28
CA ILE A 15 -11.38 -0.68 2.47
C ILE A 15 -10.67 -1.81 3.20
N ALA A 16 -10.66 -2.98 2.58
CA ALA A 16 -9.94 -4.13 3.10
C ALA A 16 -8.62 -4.32 2.33
N SER A 17 -7.54 -4.64 3.01
CA SER A 17 -6.24 -4.91 2.39
C SER A 17 -5.64 -6.20 2.93
N SER A 18 -4.87 -6.87 2.08
CA SER A 18 -4.05 -8.01 2.48
C SER A 18 -2.87 -7.57 3.34
N PHE A 19 -2.37 -8.47 4.20
CA PHE A 19 -1.03 -8.32 4.71
C PHE A 19 -0.02 -8.54 3.59
N ARG A 20 1.06 -7.79 3.62
CA ARG A 20 2.20 -7.97 2.72
C ARG A 20 3.21 -8.89 3.38
N VAL A 21 3.63 -9.90 2.65
CA VAL A 21 4.82 -10.69 2.98
C VAL A 21 5.94 -10.18 2.07
N GLN A 22 7.04 -9.76 2.64
CA GLN A 22 8.14 -9.18 1.88
C GLN A 22 9.49 -9.45 2.52
N PRO A 23 10.57 -9.52 1.73
CA PRO A 23 11.91 -9.62 2.27
C PRO A 23 12.30 -8.36 3.04
N ASN A 24 13.04 -8.55 4.13
CA ASN A 24 13.66 -7.44 4.86
C ASN A 24 14.95 -7.01 4.14
N ILE A 25 14.84 -6.05 3.23
CA ILE A 25 15.92 -5.64 2.34
C ILE A 25 16.57 -4.31 2.70
N PHE A 26 15.96 -3.54 3.57
CA PHE A 26 16.51 -2.26 3.99
C PHE A 26 17.05 -2.35 5.42
N PRO A 27 18.36 -2.12 5.65
CA PRO A 27 18.96 -2.25 6.97
C PRO A 27 18.32 -1.35 8.05
N ASN A 28 17.71 -0.26 7.61
CA ASN A 28 17.07 0.73 8.46
C ASN A 28 15.53 0.64 8.44
N ASP A 29 14.97 -0.40 7.84
CA ASP A 29 13.53 -0.61 7.92
C ASP A 29 13.15 -0.88 9.38
N PRO A 30 12.07 -0.26 9.86
CA PRO A 30 11.59 -0.58 11.20
C PRO A 30 11.29 -2.09 11.27
N PRO A 31 11.64 -2.75 12.39
CA PRO A 31 11.44 -4.19 12.56
C PRO A 31 9.96 -4.58 12.52
N TYR A 32 9.09 -3.61 12.58
CA TYR A 32 7.65 -3.77 12.54
C TYR A 32 7.01 -2.71 11.67
N ARG A 33 6.15 -3.17 10.75
CA ARG A 33 5.20 -2.32 10.02
C ARG A 33 3.82 -2.95 10.09
N PRO A 34 2.78 -2.21 10.47
CA PRO A 34 1.42 -2.74 10.50
C PRO A 34 1.05 -3.39 9.16
N GLY A 35 0.53 -4.63 9.21
CA GLY A 35 0.15 -5.37 8.02
C GLY A 35 1.31 -5.82 7.12
N THR A 36 2.53 -5.88 7.65
CA THR A 36 3.70 -6.40 6.94
C THR A 36 4.36 -7.52 7.73
N ILE A 37 4.62 -8.63 7.07
CA ILE A 37 5.39 -9.77 7.57
C ILE A 37 6.73 -9.73 6.84
N PHE A 38 7.80 -9.58 7.61
CA PHE A 38 9.15 -9.64 7.07
C PHE A 38 9.68 -11.06 7.12
N VAL A 39 10.27 -11.50 6.04
CA VAL A 39 10.90 -12.82 5.88
C VAL A 39 12.33 -12.64 5.35
N ASP A 40 13.09 -13.73 5.33
CA ASP A 40 14.43 -13.72 4.75
C ASP A 40 14.36 -13.42 3.25
N PHE A 41 15.45 -12.85 2.73
CA PHE A 41 15.49 -12.34 1.35
C PHE A 41 15.19 -13.41 0.29
N ASP A 42 15.71 -14.60 0.50
CA ASP A 42 15.59 -15.73 -0.44
C ASP A 42 14.48 -16.72 -0.05
N GLU A 43 13.61 -16.40 0.94
CA GLU A 43 12.61 -17.34 1.47
C GLU A 43 11.69 -17.89 0.37
N PHE A 44 11.19 -17.04 -0.50
CA PHE A 44 10.29 -17.42 -1.61
C PHE A 44 10.84 -17.05 -2.97
N GLY A 45 12.14 -16.76 -3.05
CA GLY A 45 12.77 -16.21 -4.24
C GLY A 45 12.83 -14.69 -4.25
N ALA A 46 13.94 -14.17 -4.75
CA ALA A 46 14.23 -12.74 -4.74
C ALA A 46 13.65 -12.00 -5.96
N HIS A 47 13.30 -12.71 -7.01
CA HIS A 47 12.85 -12.20 -8.30
C HIS A 47 11.59 -12.92 -8.78
N ASP A 48 10.91 -12.33 -9.74
CA ASP A 48 9.77 -12.94 -10.44
C ASP A 48 10.14 -14.22 -11.19
N THR A 49 11.42 -14.34 -11.58
CA THR A 49 11.95 -15.52 -12.30
C THR A 49 12.32 -16.69 -11.39
N ASP A 50 12.53 -16.45 -10.12
CA ASP A 50 12.91 -17.47 -9.12
C ASP A 50 11.89 -17.59 -7.98
N PHE A 51 10.75 -16.91 -8.11
CA PHE A 51 9.69 -16.94 -7.12
C PHE A 51 9.00 -18.31 -7.07
N ASP A 52 9.06 -18.94 -5.90
CA ASP A 52 8.36 -20.19 -5.63
C ASP A 52 6.95 -19.93 -5.12
N GLY A 53 6.02 -19.81 -6.07
CA GLY A 53 4.61 -19.55 -5.78
C GLY A 53 3.93 -20.68 -5.03
N ASP A 54 4.29 -21.95 -5.31
CA ASP A 54 3.71 -23.12 -4.66
C ASP A 54 4.13 -23.17 -3.19
N TYR A 55 5.39 -22.90 -2.90
CA TYR A 55 5.88 -22.82 -1.53
C TYR A 55 5.25 -21.63 -0.78
N PHE A 56 5.14 -20.45 -1.42
CA PHE A 56 4.47 -19.31 -0.83
C PHE A 56 3.00 -19.61 -0.51
N ASP A 57 2.28 -20.27 -1.39
CA ASP A 57 0.88 -20.64 -1.19
C ASP A 57 0.71 -21.65 -0.03
N GLN A 58 1.59 -22.65 0.03
CA GLN A 58 1.58 -23.60 1.15
C GLN A 58 1.84 -22.89 2.49
N TRP A 59 2.89 -22.08 2.55
CA TRP A 59 3.25 -21.32 3.74
C TRP A 59 2.11 -20.35 4.15
N SER A 60 1.53 -19.67 3.18
CA SER A 60 0.41 -18.73 3.41
C SER A 60 -0.80 -19.44 3.98
N ASN A 61 -1.13 -20.63 3.48
CA ASN A 61 -2.24 -21.44 3.98
C ASN A 61 -2.00 -21.90 5.42
N GLU A 62 -0.80 -22.27 5.77
CA GLU A 62 -0.43 -22.64 7.15
C GLU A 62 -0.48 -21.43 8.07
N PHE A 63 0.16 -20.33 7.68
CA PHE A 63 0.18 -19.10 8.45
C PHE A 63 -1.23 -18.59 8.76
N THR A 64 -2.12 -18.58 7.79
CA THR A 64 -3.48 -18.05 7.95
C THR A 64 -4.38 -18.91 8.82
N LYS A 65 -4.08 -20.21 9.03
CA LYS A 65 -4.83 -21.06 9.96
C LYS A 65 -4.69 -20.58 11.41
N ASP A 66 -3.47 -20.23 11.78
CA ASP A 66 -3.12 -19.94 13.17
C ASP A 66 -3.14 -18.44 13.49
N ASN A 67 -3.22 -17.60 12.46
CA ASN A 67 -3.17 -16.15 12.61
C ASN A 67 -4.44 -15.48 12.11
N ASP A 68 -5.15 -14.80 13.01
CA ASP A 68 -6.33 -13.98 12.72
C ASP A 68 -6.09 -12.55 13.21
N ILE A 69 -5.15 -11.89 12.55
CA ILE A 69 -4.70 -10.56 12.94
C ILE A 69 -5.35 -9.52 12.04
N HIS A 70 -5.93 -8.52 12.66
CA HIS A 70 -6.50 -7.38 11.95
C HIS A 70 -5.83 -6.08 12.40
N VAL A 71 -5.31 -5.33 11.44
CA VAL A 71 -4.78 -3.98 11.67
C VAL A 71 -5.81 -2.97 11.18
N ARG A 72 -6.30 -2.13 12.09
CA ARG A 72 -7.24 -1.07 11.77
C ARG A 72 -6.51 0.24 11.48
N LYS A 73 -7.15 1.10 10.68
CA LYS A 73 -6.61 2.40 10.28
C LYS A 73 -5.36 2.33 9.39
N ALA A 74 -5.12 1.19 8.76
CA ALA A 74 -4.04 1.02 7.80
C ALA A 74 -4.58 0.42 6.50
N GLY A 75 -4.07 0.88 5.39
CA GLY A 75 -4.30 0.34 4.05
C GLY A 75 -2.97 0.04 3.37
N GLY A 76 -2.98 -0.80 2.37
CA GLY A 76 -1.77 -1.17 1.65
C GLY A 76 -2.06 -1.70 0.26
N ALA A 77 -1.01 -2.07 -0.45
CA ALA A 77 -1.11 -2.75 -1.74
C ALA A 77 -2.02 -3.99 -1.62
N GLY A 78 -2.70 -4.35 -2.70
CA GLY A 78 -3.67 -5.43 -2.67
C GLY A 78 -4.93 -5.07 -1.86
N TYR A 79 -5.42 -3.85 -2.00
CA TYR A 79 -6.67 -3.44 -1.38
C TYR A 79 -7.88 -3.89 -2.20
N PHE A 80 -8.99 -4.04 -1.49
CA PHE A 80 -10.30 -4.38 -2.01
C PHE A 80 -11.31 -3.33 -1.54
N CYS A 81 -12.12 -2.83 -2.47
CA CYS A 81 -13.24 -1.94 -2.20
C CYS A 81 -14.36 -2.23 -3.21
N ARG A 82 -15.53 -1.67 -2.99
CA ARG A 82 -16.58 -1.70 -4.01
C ARG A 82 -16.15 -0.87 -5.21
N THR A 83 -16.45 -1.34 -6.41
CA THR A 83 -16.14 -0.62 -7.65
C THR A 83 -16.77 0.78 -7.67
N GLU A 84 -18.01 0.89 -7.18
CA GLU A 84 -18.70 2.17 -7.07
C GLU A 84 -17.98 3.16 -6.16
N ASP A 85 -17.43 2.68 -5.04
CA ASP A 85 -16.65 3.50 -4.12
C ASP A 85 -15.39 4.05 -4.80
N HIS A 86 -14.69 3.20 -5.54
CA HIS A 86 -13.49 3.61 -6.28
C HIS A 86 -13.81 4.64 -7.37
N ILE A 87 -14.89 4.43 -8.11
CA ILE A 87 -15.37 5.36 -9.15
C ILE A 87 -15.78 6.69 -8.51
N ASN A 88 -16.58 6.65 -7.45
CA ASN A 88 -17.06 7.86 -6.78
C ASN A 88 -15.92 8.70 -6.17
N MET A 89 -14.80 8.04 -5.81
CA MET A 89 -13.60 8.72 -5.36
C MET A 89 -12.75 9.27 -6.51
N GLY A 90 -13.11 8.99 -7.77
CA GLY A 90 -12.37 9.40 -8.95
C GLY A 90 -11.11 8.58 -9.22
N GLY A 91 -10.94 7.44 -8.57
CA GLY A 91 -9.77 6.58 -8.75
C GLY A 91 -8.45 7.22 -8.31
N ASN A 92 -7.35 6.81 -8.91
CA ASN A 92 -6.02 7.38 -8.67
C ASN A 92 -5.88 8.71 -9.41
N ASP A 93 -5.36 9.74 -8.73
CA ASP A 93 -5.15 11.06 -9.32
C ASP A 93 -4.01 11.03 -10.35
N PRO A 94 -4.27 11.39 -11.62
CA PRO A 94 -3.26 11.36 -12.67
C PRO A 94 -2.10 12.33 -12.46
N ILE A 95 -2.20 13.29 -11.53
CA ILE A 95 -1.06 14.17 -11.23
C ILE A 95 0.15 13.39 -10.69
N PHE A 96 -0.08 12.19 -10.12
CA PHE A 96 0.97 11.32 -9.59
C PHE A 96 1.59 10.39 -10.63
N GLN A 97 1.19 10.47 -11.88
CA GLN A 97 1.79 9.65 -12.93
C GLN A 97 3.30 9.93 -13.09
N PRO A 98 4.09 8.89 -13.39
CA PRO A 98 3.65 7.50 -13.68
C PRO A 98 3.52 6.63 -12.43
N MET A 99 4.00 7.06 -11.26
CA MET A 99 3.95 6.32 -9.98
C MET A 99 4.35 7.20 -8.81
N TYR A 100 4.22 6.67 -7.60
CA TYR A 100 4.48 7.22 -6.28
C TYR A 100 3.36 8.14 -5.77
N TRP A 101 2.94 7.88 -4.55
CA TRP A 101 1.98 8.63 -3.75
C TRP A 101 0.51 8.52 -4.20
N GLU A 102 0.21 7.88 -5.33
CA GLU A 102 -1.14 7.72 -5.87
C GLU A 102 -2.07 6.92 -4.95
N ASP A 103 -1.54 5.87 -4.32
CA ASP A 103 -2.26 5.03 -3.37
C ASP A 103 -2.54 5.79 -2.05
N LYS A 104 -1.55 6.50 -1.56
CA LYS A 104 -1.69 7.32 -0.35
C LYS A 104 -2.67 8.47 -0.55
N ASP A 105 -2.62 9.12 -1.69
CA ASP A 105 -3.59 10.15 -2.06
C ASP A 105 -5.02 9.61 -2.09
N LEU A 106 -5.23 8.48 -2.73
CA LEU A 106 -6.53 7.83 -2.79
C LEU A 106 -7.03 7.46 -1.38
N PHE A 107 -6.18 6.84 -0.57
CA PHE A 107 -6.57 6.45 0.80
C PHE A 107 -6.86 7.65 1.69
N MET A 108 -6.13 8.75 1.54
CA MET A 108 -6.44 9.99 2.27
C MET A 108 -7.79 10.55 1.88
N ARG A 109 -8.12 10.61 0.59
CA ARG A 109 -9.45 11.05 0.12
C ARG A 109 -10.55 10.14 0.66
N MET A 110 -10.37 8.82 0.59
CA MET A 110 -11.32 7.85 1.14
C MET A 110 -11.50 8.02 2.65
N GLN A 111 -10.43 8.24 3.39
CA GLN A 111 -10.55 8.48 4.84
C GLN A 111 -11.36 9.74 5.14
N MET A 112 -11.15 10.82 4.40
CA MET A 112 -11.92 12.06 4.58
C MET A 112 -13.41 11.84 4.32
N GLU A 113 -13.75 10.95 3.41
CA GLU A 113 -15.13 10.52 3.15
C GLU A 113 -15.67 9.49 4.15
N GLY A 114 -14.92 9.20 5.21
CA GLY A 114 -15.34 8.34 6.31
C GLY A 114 -15.15 6.84 6.05
N TYR A 115 -14.35 6.45 5.06
CA TYR A 115 -14.01 5.04 4.86
C TYR A 115 -13.18 4.52 6.03
N LYS A 116 -13.50 3.33 6.48
CA LYS A 116 -12.71 2.56 7.43
C LYS A 116 -11.70 1.71 6.68
N PHE A 117 -10.53 1.55 7.26
CA PHE A 117 -9.48 0.72 6.72
C PHE A 117 -9.23 -0.46 7.65
N ILE A 118 -9.04 -1.64 7.06
CA ILE A 118 -8.65 -2.85 7.76
C ILE A 118 -7.69 -3.65 6.90
N MET A 119 -6.58 -4.07 7.47
CA MET A 119 -5.70 -5.08 6.89
C MET A 119 -5.91 -6.40 7.62
N THR A 120 -5.89 -7.50 6.90
CA THR A 120 -6.13 -8.83 7.48
C THR A 120 -5.04 -9.82 7.11
N SER A 121 -4.57 -10.57 8.10
CA SER A 121 -3.67 -11.70 7.90
C SER A 121 -4.33 -12.92 7.26
N LYS A 122 -5.67 -12.92 7.13
CA LYS A 122 -6.40 -13.96 6.39
C LYS A 122 -6.28 -13.84 4.88
N SER A 123 -5.57 -12.82 4.41
CA SER A 123 -5.22 -12.62 3.00
C SER A 123 -3.79 -12.11 2.94
N LEU A 124 -2.93 -12.86 2.30
CA LEU A 124 -1.51 -12.54 2.15
C LEU A 124 -1.18 -12.28 0.69
N ILE A 125 -0.26 -11.35 0.45
CA ILE A 125 0.32 -11.12 -0.86
C ILE A 125 1.84 -11.08 -0.74
N TRP A 126 2.54 -11.72 -1.68
CA TRP A 126 3.97 -11.52 -1.82
C TRP A 126 4.28 -10.17 -2.46
N HIS A 127 5.18 -9.43 -1.86
CA HIS A 127 5.58 -8.11 -2.34
C HIS A 127 7.07 -8.10 -2.64
N PHE A 128 7.43 -8.07 -3.92
CA PHE A 128 8.82 -8.04 -4.40
C PHE A 128 9.56 -6.74 -4.06
N THR A 129 9.18 -6.03 -3.10
CA THR A 129 9.70 -4.77 -2.55
C THR A 129 10.48 -3.92 -3.53
N SER A 130 9.86 -2.85 -3.99
CA SER A 130 10.52 -1.81 -4.82
C SER A 130 11.14 -2.29 -6.16
N ARG A 131 10.80 -3.49 -6.65
CA ARG A 131 11.36 -3.99 -7.92
C ARG A 131 11.02 -3.09 -9.10
N THR A 132 9.80 -2.61 -9.17
CA THR A 132 9.37 -1.69 -10.23
C THR A 132 9.92 -0.27 -10.04
N SER A 133 9.94 0.21 -8.80
CA SER A 133 10.18 1.63 -8.51
C SER A 133 11.63 1.98 -8.17
N ARG A 134 12.41 1.02 -7.68
CA ARG A 134 13.79 1.27 -7.25
C ARG A 134 14.80 0.34 -7.90
N PHE A 135 14.45 -0.90 -8.16
CA PHE A 135 15.38 -1.95 -8.56
C PHE A 135 14.88 -2.76 -9.77
N PRO A 136 14.58 -2.11 -10.91
CA PRO A 136 13.95 -2.78 -12.05
C PRO A 136 14.83 -3.87 -12.71
N ASN A 137 16.13 -3.89 -12.42
CA ASN A 137 17.08 -4.81 -13.07
C ASN A 137 17.43 -6.04 -12.22
N GLY A 138 16.66 -6.35 -11.19
CA GLY A 138 16.81 -7.58 -10.44
C GLY A 138 18.11 -7.73 -9.65
N THR A 139 18.81 -6.64 -9.33
CA THR A 139 20.04 -6.72 -8.54
C THR A 139 19.76 -7.17 -7.13
N LYS A 140 20.47 -8.20 -6.65
CA LYS A 140 20.37 -8.71 -5.28
C LYS A 140 20.81 -7.68 -4.22
N VAL A 141 21.63 -6.72 -4.62
CA VAL A 141 22.13 -5.66 -3.72
C VAL A 141 21.39 -4.39 -4.00
N LEU A 142 20.64 -3.94 -3.01
CA LEU A 142 19.86 -2.72 -3.05
C LEU A 142 20.76 -1.52 -2.75
N ASP A 143 21.54 -1.12 -3.73
CA ASP A 143 22.34 0.10 -3.67
C ASP A 143 21.46 1.27 -4.12
N ASN A 144 20.95 2.04 -3.16
CA ASN A 144 20.16 3.24 -3.43
C ASN A 144 20.86 4.23 -4.35
N ASN A 145 22.20 4.21 -4.41
CA ASN A 145 23.00 5.09 -5.28
C ASN A 145 22.91 4.67 -6.76
N LYS A 146 22.42 3.47 -7.05
CA LYS A 146 22.28 2.96 -8.43
C LYS A 146 20.86 3.05 -8.98
N ARG A 147 19.98 3.78 -8.29
CA ARG A 147 18.61 3.98 -8.79
C ARG A 147 18.65 4.71 -10.15
N PRO A 148 17.86 4.24 -11.14
CA PRO A 148 17.74 4.95 -12.40
C PRO A 148 17.32 6.41 -12.20
N ALA A 149 18.01 7.33 -12.84
CA ALA A 149 17.79 8.77 -12.65
C ALA A 149 16.35 9.22 -12.95
N HIS A 150 15.66 8.55 -13.88
CA HIS A 150 14.25 8.84 -14.16
C HIS A 150 13.32 8.47 -13.00
N LEU A 151 13.59 7.36 -12.29
CA LEU A 151 12.79 6.95 -11.13
C LEU A 151 12.98 7.94 -9.96
N VAL A 152 14.21 8.42 -9.75
CA VAL A 152 14.47 9.45 -8.75
C VAL A 152 13.71 10.74 -9.07
N ARG A 153 13.73 11.17 -10.34
CA ARG A 153 12.99 12.36 -10.77
C ARG A 153 11.48 12.21 -10.62
N TRP A 154 10.94 11.02 -10.91
CA TRP A 154 9.51 10.74 -10.75
C TRP A 154 9.09 10.80 -9.29
N GLU A 155 9.88 10.19 -8.39
CA GLU A 155 9.62 10.25 -6.95
C GLU A 155 9.67 11.69 -6.43
N GLN A 156 10.70 12.46 -6.79
CA GLN A 156 10.82 13.87 -6.40
C GLN A 156 9.63 14.71 -6.89
N ARG A 157 9.25 14.52 -8.14
CA ARG A 157 8.09 15.21 -8.74
C ARG A 157 6.78 14.85 -8.06
N ALA A 158 6.55 13.56 -7.81
CA ALA A 158 5.34 13.09 -7.13
C ALA A 158 5.31 13.58 -5.67
N THR A 159 6.46 13.57 -4.98
CA THR A 159 6.60 14.11 -3.62
C THR A 159 6.25 15.62 -3.58
N GLN A 160 6.78 16.40 -4.52
CA GLN A 160 6.46 17.81 -4.60
C GLN A 160 4.96 18.05 -4.82
N ARG A 161 4.34 17.31 -5.74
CA ARG A 161 2.90 17.39 -6.01
C ARG A 161 2.05 16.96 -4.82
N PHE A 162 2.52 15.96 -4.07
CA PHE A 162 1.83 15.54 -2.86
C PHE A 162 1.83 16.65 -1.81
N ILE A 163 2.97 17.32 -1.61
CA ILE A 163 3.09 18.46 -0.70
C ILE A 163 2.23 19.63 -1.17
N GLU A 164 2.24 19.95 -2.48
CA GLU A 164 1.40 21.00 -3.05
C GLU A 164 -0.08 20.73 -2.84
N LYS A 165 -0.51 19.47 -2.99
CA LYS A 165 -1.92 19.08 -2.82
C LYS A 165 -2.36 19.01 -1.36
N TRP A 166 -1.51 18.48 -0.47
CA TRP A 166 -1.86 18.14 0.90
C TRP A 166 -1.20 19.02 1.97
N GLY A 167 -0.30 19.92 1.57
CA GLY A 167 0.45 20.79 2.47
C GLY A 167 1.58 20.13 3.23
N ARG A 168 1.68 18.81 3.20
CA ARG A 168 2.72 18.02 3.89
C ARG A 168 2.79 16.59 3.36
N LEU A 169 3.84 15.87 3.71
CA LEU A 169 3.93 14.43 3.51
C LEU A 169 3.14 13.66 4.59
N PRO A 170 2.67 12.45 4.30
CA PRO A 170 2.09 11.57 5.31
C PRO A 170 3.11 11.30 6.41
N ASN A 171 2.67 11.23 7.65
CA ASN A 171 3.53 10.82 8.74
C ASN A 171 4.02 9.39 8.53
N GLU A 172 5.32 9.19 8.68
CA GLU A 172 5.97 7.88 8.56
C GLU A 172 5.95 7.10 9.88
N ASP A 173 5.10 7.46 10.83
CA ASP A 173 4.99 6.85 12.15
C ASP A 173 4.49 5.39 12.15
N GLY A 174 4.35 4.80 10.97
CA GLY A 174 4.01 3.39 10.80
C GLY A 174 2.59 3.01 11.22
N GLU A 175 1.88 3.87 11.92
CA GLU A 175 0.54 3.57 12.42
C GLU A 175 -0.58 4.09 11.52
N SER A 176 -0.31 5.05 10.66
CA SER A 176 -1.33 5.53 9.74
C SER A 176 -0.74 5.75 8.35
N PHE A 177 -1.21 4.97 7.40
CA PHE A 177 -1.09 5.32 5.98
C PHE A 177 -1.82 6.63 5.65
N VAL A 178 -2.50 7.18 6.64
CA VAL A 178 -3.40 8.29 6.48
C VAL A 178 -3.00 9.36 7.46
N VAL A 179 -2.69 10.52 6.96
CA VAL A 179 -2.43 11.70 7.77
C VAL A 179 -3.74 12.09 8.47
N PRO A 180 -3.76 12.24 9.78
CA PRO A 180 -4.90 12.88 10.43
C PRO A 180 -5.02 14.29 9.88
N ILE A 181 -6.02 14.52 9.06
CA ILE A 181 -6.32 15.88 8.58
C ILE A 181 -7.10 16.54 9.71
N THR A 182 -6.39 17.34 10.48
CA THR A 182 -7.01 18.25 11.44
C THR A 182 -7.39 19.50 10.66
N GLY A 183 -8.58 19.51 10.09
CA GLY A 183 -9.09 20.66 9.34
C GLY A 183 -10.32 20.24 8.53
N THR A 184 -11.34 21.05 8.59
CA THR A 184 -12.70 20.72 8.21
C THR A 184 -12.97 20.82 6.70
N ASP A 185 -12.00 21.20 5.91
CA ASP A 185 -12.25 21.43 4.49
C ASP A 185 -11.44 20.46 3.64
N ASN A 186 -12.16 19.63 2.91
CA ASN A 186 -11.56 18.87 1.81
C ASN A 186 -11.17 19.87 0.70
N PRO A 187 -9.90 20.28 0.59
CA PRO A 187 -9.52 21.29 -0.39
C PRO A 187 -9.61 20.76 -1.82
N ASN A 188 -9.88 19.46 -2.01
CA ASN A 188 -9.76 18.82 -3.30
C ASN A 188 -10.83 17.75 -3.52
N LYS A 189 -12.09 18.14 -3.54
CA LYS A 189 -13.01 17.43 -4.43
C LYS A 189 -12.46 17.65 -5.83
N ILE A 190 -11.78 16.64 -6.35
CA ILE A 190 -11.38 16.65 -7.75
C ILE A 190 -12.67 16.53 -8.54
N GLU A 191 -13.14 17.65 -9.09
CA GLU A 191 -14.17 17.61 -10.13
C GLU A 191 -13.49 17.06 -11.38
N TRP A 192 -13.75 15.81 -11.66
CA TRP A 192 -13.31 15.20 -12.90
C TRP A 192 -14.12 15.78 -14.04
N PRO A 193 -13.47 16.23 -15.11
CA PRO A 193 -14.18 16.76 -16.29
C PRO A 193 -14.64 15.58 -17.17
N PHE A 194 -15.55 14.74 -16.69
CA PHE A 194 -16.22 13.72 -17.50
C PHE A 194 -17.72 13.99 -17.48
#